data_343c4dadc3fc4fdb24523dd22ef7a001
#
_entry.id   343c4dadc3fc4fdb24523dd22ef7a001
#
_cell.length_a   1.000
_cell.length_b   1.000
_cell.length_c   1.000
_cell.angle_alpha   90.00
_cell.angle_beta   90.00
_cell.angle_gamma   90.00
#
_symmetry.space_group_name_H-M   'P 1'
#
loop_
_entity.id
_entity.type
_entity.pdbx_description
1 polymer ?
#
loop_
_entity_poly.entity_id
_entity_poly.type
_entity_poly.pdbx_seq_one_letter_code
_entity_poly.pdbx_strand_id
1 'polypeptide(L)'
;MSINSRRVAVVLCACSLWIAAPAARAACDTAAPQLTSFTIVPASVDVTAASQTVRCTFGVTDDLSGVASASCSFMYLGSTPQTYSCSSATPSSGTRLAGTFLCDVTIPRYAASGTYLASVSLADGVGNVASLTFSDLIGRGLPSSIAVTSVPDTTPPTLSRFVLSPTAVNTSAAAADVGCTVDLADSPAGVSAMGCVLASPSTNQHAGCAAATPSSGTRQSGTFTCNIHIPRYSEAGTWSATFYATDAVANILARSRAQLEGQGFVASVAVTSDPDTTAPDALTFSISPTTVDVSAAPGSVLCSSRVTDDKSGTNTYSCSFRSPSGLQETTCVSAAPASGTRLDGTFSCSAPLPRYSEGGVWTLTSLMAFDTVGNELDLDATAAAGRGFPTSFTVVCAGAPPEADVSFGSGGSKNTLSWSAVSGALSYTVYRGAASFVDANHDGLPDGGFGVCQVGAGYTQTSYTDASSPAAGSGFFYLVGYKTASGESGLGYTSGGLARVPNALCP
;
A
#
# COMPACT_ATOMS: atom_id res chain seq x y z
N MET A 1 -85.59 -35.78 12.93
CA MET A 1 -84.77 -34.84 13.71
C MET A 1 -83.52 -34.58 12.86
N SER A 2 -83.53 -33.47 12.10
CA SER A 2 -82.55 -33.17 11.07
C SER A 2 -81.45 -32.30 11.65
N ILE A 3 -80.18 -32.67 11.51
CA ILE A 3 -79.04 -31.87 11.90
C ILE A 3 -78.37 -31.34 10.61
N ASN A 4 -78.50 -30.04 10.44
CA ASN A 4 -77.86 -29.24 9.37
C ASN A 4 -76.33 -29.19 9.57
N SER A 5 -75.56 -29.71 8.64
CA SER A 5 -74.11 -29.49 8.55
C SER A 5 -73.82 -28.20 7.73
N ARG A 6 -73.41 -27.14 8.42
CA ARG A 6 -72.85 -25.96 7.75
C ARG A 6 -71.42 -26.23 7.29
N ARG A 7 -71.19 -26.15 5.99
CA ARG A 7 -69.86 -26.14 5.40
C ARG A 7 -69.22 -24.79 5.58
N VAL A 8 -68.12 -24.73 6.34
CA VAL A 8 -67.25 -23.57 6.41
C VAL A 8 -66.29 -23.61 5.22
N ALA A 9 -66.41 -22.68 4.29
CA ALA A 9 -65.41 -22.46 3.24
C ALA A 9 -64.25 -21.70 3.80
N VAL A 10 -63.10 -22.38 3.92
CA VAL A 10 -61.82 -21.71 4.22
C VAL A 10 -61.27 -21.13 2.93
N VAL A 11 -61.31 -19.80 2.77
CA VAL A 11 -60.62 -19.11 1.67
C VAL A 11 -59.17 -19.01 2.09
N LEU A 12 -58.30 -19.85 1.50
CA LEU A 12 -56.86 -19.70 1.55
C LEU A 12 -56.44 -18.50 0.66
N CYS A 13 -56.27 -17.36 1.26
CA CYS A 13 -55.60 -16.24 0.61
C CYS A 13 -54.11 -16.55 0.48
N ALA A 14 -53.70 -16.99 -0.71
CA ALA A 14 -52.29 -17.13 -1.04
C ALA A 14 -51.65 -15.76 -1.17
N CYS A 15 -51.12 -15.25 -0.04
CA CYS A 15 -50.25 -14.09 -0.05
C CYS A 15 -48.90 -14.52 -0.64
N SER A 16 -48.75 -14.36 -1.95
CA SER A 16 -47.42 -14.45 -2.58
C SER A 16 -46.58 -13.28 -2.04
N LEU A 17 -45.74 -13.60 -1.03
CA LEU A 17 -44.63 -12.73 -0.69
C LEU A 17 -43.70 -12.64 -1.91
N TRP A 18 -43.82 -11.58 -2.65
CA TRP A 18 -42.71 -11.16 -3.52
C TRP A 18 -41.59 -10.69 -2.62
N ILE A 19 -40.66 -11.60 -2.29
CA ILE A 19 -39.35 -11.20 -1.80
C ILE A 19 -38.69 -10.57 -3.02
N ALA A 20 -38.77 -9.24 -3.13
CA ALA A 20 -37.89 -8.51 -4.01
C ALA A 20 -36.48 -8.87 -3.54
N ALA A 21 -35.75 -9.62 -4.36
CA ALA A 21 -34.31 -9.77 -4.17
C ALA A 21 -33.75 -8.35 -4.04
N PRO A 22 -32.95 -8.04 -3.00
CA PRO A 22 -32.30 -6.74 -2.93
C PRO A 22 -31.54 -6.59 -4.25
N ALA A 23 -31.81 -5.50 -4.97
CA ALA A 23 -30.97 -5.11 -6.09
C ALA A 23 -29.55 -5.12 -5.55
N ALA A 24 -28.70 -5.97 -6.13
CA ALA A 24 -27.29 -6.00 -5.79
C ALA A 24 -26.78 -4.58 -6.06
N ARG A 25 -26.67 -3.78 -5.02
CA ARG A 25 -25.85 -2.58 -5.05
C ARG A 25 -24.45 -3.13 -5.32
N ALA A 26 -23.88 -2.73 -6.44
CA ALA A 26 -22.46 -3.00 -6.66
C ALA A 26 -21.72 -2.37 -5.47
N ALA A 27 -21.11 -3.22 -4.69
CA ALA A 27 -20.54 -2.85 -3.42
C ALA A 27 -19.19 -2.16 -3.65
N CYS A 28 -18.90 -1.16 -2.81
CA CYS A 28 -17.54 -0.77 -2.54
C CYS A 28 -16.78 -2.00 -2.07
N ASP A 29 -15.51 -2.06 -2.37
CA ASP A 29 -14.70 -3.17 -1.92
C ASP A 29 -14.40 -3.04 -0.42
N THR A 30 -14.95 -3.96 0.35
CA THR A 30 -14.73 -4.09 1.79
C THR A 30 -14.26 -5.48 2.17
N ALA A 31 -14.06 -6.36 1.18
CA ALA A 31 -13.63 -7.72 1.37
C ALA A 31 -12.12 -7.83 1.12
N ALA A 32 -11.40 -8.43 2.06
CA ALA A 32 -9.99 -8.68 1.87
C ALA A 32 -9.77 -9.88 0.92
N PRO A 33 -8.64 -9.93 0.18
CA PRO A 33 -8.29 -11.04 -0.69
C PRO A 33 -8.28 -12.38 0.01
N GLN A 34 -8.62 -13.45 -0.71
CA GLN A 34 -8.68 -14.80 -0.18
C GLN A 34 -7.56 -15.67 -0.73
N LEU A 35 -6.82 -16.32 0.17
CA LEU A 35 -5.84 -17.34 -0.18
C LEU A 35 -6.55 -18.64 -0.54
N THR A 36 -6.46 -19.07 -1.81
CA THR A 36 -7.06 -20.31 -2.32
C THR A 36 -6.08 -21.48 -2.34
N SER A 37 -4.79 -21.21 -2.49
CA SER A 37 -3.72 -22.20 -2.38
C SER A 37 -2.42 -21.53 -1.93
N PHE A 38 -1.56 -22.29 -1.27
CA PHE A 38 -0.25 -21.83 -0.86
C PHE A 38 0.76 -22.97 -0.91
N THR A 39 1.93 -22.73 -1.47
CA THR A 39 3.03 -23.68 -1.47
C THR A 39 4.35 -23.00 -1.12
N ILE A 40 5.23 -23.76 -0.49
CA ILE A 40 6.58 -23.34 -0.09
C ILE A 40 7.57 -24.33 -0.69
N VAL A 41 8.50 -23.88 -1.51
CA VAL A 41 9.49 -24.76 -2.17
C VAL A 41 10.87 -24.12 -2.18
N PRO A 42 11.88 -24.81 -1.65
CA PRO A 42 11.85 -26.08 -0.92
C PRO A 42 11.31 -25.88 0.53
N ALA A 43 10.83 -26.97 1.14
CA ALA A 43 10.40 -26.99 2.55
C ALA A 43 11.57 -27.06 3.54
N SER A 44 12.78 -27.28 3.05
CA SER A 44 14.01 -27.26 3.85
C SER A 44 15.17 -26.71 3.04
N VAL A 45 16.05 -25.95 3.71
CA VAL A 45 17.26 -25.38 3.11
C VAL A 45 18.46 -25.59 4.01
N ASP A 46 19.62 -25.80 3.37
CA ASP A 46 20.92 -25.81 4.04
C ASP A 46 21.70 -24.56 3.63
N VAL A 47 21.89 -23.65 4.59
CA VAL A 47 22.61 -22.39 4.41
C VAL A 47 24.00 -22.38 5.03
N THR A 48 24.56 -23.54 5.31
CA THR A 48 25.91 -23.66 5.88
C THR A 48 27.01 -23.11 4.95
N ALA A 49 26.87 -23.31 3.66
CA ALA A 49 27.85 -22.87 2.66
C ALA A 49 27.51 -21.55 2.00
N ALA A 50 26.20 -21.29 1.71
CA ALA A 50 25.72 -20.11 1.01
C ALA A 50 24.28 -19.82 1.36
N SER A 51 23.81 -18.59 1.10
CA SER A 51 22.39 -18.23 1.18
C SER A 51 21.57 -19.09 0.22
N GLN A 52 20.32 -19.40 0.59
CA GLN A 52 19.39 -20.18 -0.20
C GLN A 52 18.07 -19.41 -0.38
N THR A 53 17.37 -19.74 -1.46
CA THR A 53 16.09 -19.13 -1.78
C THR A 53 14.96 -20.11 -1.56
N VAL A 54 13.89 -19.64 -0.93
CA VAL A 54 12.62 -20.35 -0.73
C VAL A 54 11.53 -19.58 -1.47
N ARG A 55 10.86 -20.26 -2.39
CA ARG A 55 9.76 -19.68 -3.16
C ARG A 55 8.44 -19.90 -2.46
N CYS A 56 7.69 -18.82 -2.27
CA CYS A 56 6.29 -18.83 -1.90
C CYS A 56 5.44 -18.66 -3.16
N THR A 57 4.45 -19.55 -3.35
CA THR A 57 3.46 -19.45 -4.43
C THR A 57 2.08 -19.33 -3.82
N PHE A 58 1.33 -18.33 -4.24
CA PHE A 58 -0.01 -18.02 -3.72
C PHE A 58 -1.03 -18.15 -4.86
N GLY A 59 -2.06 -18.98 -4.72
CA GLY A 59 -3.31 -18.82 -5.46
C GLY A 59 -4.19 -17.86 -4.67
N VAL A 60 -4.62 -16.77 -5.28
CA VAL A 60 -5.38 -15.72 -4.59
C VAL A 60 -6.58 -15.31 -5.44
N THR A 61 -7.71 -15.03 -4.78
CA THR A 61 -8.88 -14.39 -5.39
C THR A 61 -9.25 -13.15 -4.62
N ASP A 62 -9.81 -12.19 -5.34
CA ASP A 62 -10.39 -10.97 -4.83
C ASP A 62 -11.69 -10.69 -5.58
N ASP A 63 -12.64 -10.04 -4.95
CA ASP A 63 -13.97 -9.89 -5.54
C ASP A 63 -14.11 -8.63 -6.40
N LEU A 64 -13.28 -7.57 -6.18
CA LEU A 64 -13.53 -6.31 -6.85
C LEU A 64 -12.29 -5.47 -7.19
N SER A 65 -11.49 -5.03 -6.21
CA SER A 65 -10.35 -4.11 -6.45
C SER A 65 -9.08 -4.83 -6.92
N GLY A 66 -9.04 -6.12 -6.71
CA GLY A 66 -7.93 -6.98 -7.10
C GLY A 66 -6.74 -6.94 -6.15
N VAL A 67 -6.02 -8.04 -6.08
CA VAL A 67 -4.83 -8.18 -5.22
C VAL A 67 -3.75 -7.19 -5.62
N ALA A 68 -3.38 -6.31 -4.71
CA ALA A 68 -2.29 -5.35 -4.87
C ALA A 68 -0.95 -5.90 -4.36
N SER A 69 -0.98 -6.74 -3.32
CA SER A 69 0.21 -7.42 -2.84
C SER A 69 -0.08 -8.77 -2.20
N ALA A 70 0.83 -9.72 -2.42
CA ALA A 70 0.88 -11.01 -1.75
C ALA A 70 2.27 -11.19 -1.16
N SER A 71 2.38 -11.36 0.16
CA SER A 71 3.63 -11.48 0.88
C SER A 71 3.72 -12.72 1.73
N CYS A 72 4.92 -13.26 1.83
CA CYS A 72 5.29 -14.41 2.66
C CYS A 72 6.41 -13.99 3.62
N SER A 73 6.30 -14.40 4.86
CA SER A 73 7.30 -14.15 5.88
C SER A 73 7.61 -15.43 6.65
N PHE A 74 8.88 -15.68 6.90
CA PHE A 74 9.38 -16.77 7.73
C PHE A 74 10.00 -16.21 8.98
N MET A 75 9.49 -16.61 10.15
CA MET A 75 9.93 -16.11 11.45
C MET A 75 10.50 -17.25 12.30
N TYR A 76 11.74 -17.08 12.75
CA TYR A 76 12.36 -17.91 13.77
C TYR A 76 12.15 -17.30 15.16
N LEU A 77 11.62 -18.06 16.10
CA LEU A 77 11.26 -17.59 17.46
C LEU A 77 12.24 -18.07 18.54
N GLY A 78 13.45 -18.47 18.17
CA GLY A 78 14.48 -18.87 19.14
C GLY A 78 15.10 -17.70 19.90
N SER A 79 16.28 -17.93 20.48
CA SER A 79 16.99 -16.94 21.32
C SER A 79 17.33 -15.63 20.61
N THR A 80 17.50 -15.66 19.30
CA THR A 80 17.68 -14.49 18.42
C THR A 80 16.62 -14.52 17.35
N PRO A 81 15.47 -13.84 17.53
CA PRO A 81 14.39 -13.83 16.54
C PRO A 81 14.86 -13.26 15.20
N GLN A 82 14.57 -13.99 14.14
CA GLN A 82 14.92 -13.59 12.77
C GLN A 82 13.70 -13.68 11.89
N THR A 83 13.53 -12.71 10.98
CA THR A 83 12.42 -12.67 10.03
C THR A 83 12.94 -12.36 8.65
N TYR A 84 12.55 -13.19 7.68
CA TYR A 84 12.85 -13.01 6.26
C TYR A 84 11.54 -13.02 5.48
N SER A 85 11.38 -12.09 4.56
CA SER A 85 10.13 -11.92 3.84
C SER A 85 10.34 -11.58 2.37
N CYS A 86 9.29 -11.79 1.60
CA CYS A 86 9.18 -11.33 0.22
C CYS A 86 7.76 -10.84 -0.06
N SER A 87 7.58 -10.08 -1.14
CA SER A 87 6.29 -9.61 -1.60
C SER A 87 6.24 -9.59 -3.13
N SER A 88 5.06 -9.80 -3.68
CA SER A 88 4.77 -9.67 -5.10
C SER A 88 3.54 -8.77 -5.29
N ALA A 89 3.63 -7.81 -6.19
CA ALA A 89 2.55 -6.89 -6.54
C ALA A 89 1.86 -7.25 -7.87
N THR A 90 2.41 -8.20 -8.62
CA THR A 90 1.88 -8.61 -9.93
C THR A 90 1.68 -10.12 -9.98
N PRO A 91 0.55 -10.60 -10.55
CA PRO A 91 0.37 -12.02 -10.74
C PRO A 91 1.35 -12.56 -11.78
N SER A 92 1.89 -13.75 -11.54
CA SER A 92 2.71 -14.51 -12.50
C SER A 92 1.84 -15.19 -13.56
N SER A 93 0.57 -15.47 -13.22
CA SER A 93 -0.45 -15.97 -14.14
C SER A 93 -1.84 -15.61 -13.63
N GLY A 94 -2.82 -15.54 -14.55
CA GLY A 94 -4.18 -15.10 -14.23
C GLY A 94 -4.27 -13.58 -14.15
N THR A 95 -5.14 -13.08 -13.28
CA THR A 95 -5.42 -11.66 -13.08
C THR A 95 -5.25 -11.27 -11.62
N ARG A 96 -5.41 -9.98 -11.30
CA ARG A 96 -5.45 -9.51 -9.91
C ARG A 96 -6.72 -9.98 -9.16
N LEU A 97 -7.81 -10.28 -9.88
CA LEU A 97 -9.05 -10.82 -9.28
C LEU A 97 -8.96 -12.34 -9.05
N ALA A 98 -8.20 -13.05 -9.88
CA ALA A 98 -7.97 -14.49 -9.71
C ALA A 98 -6.63 -14.84 -10.35
N GLY A 99 -5.62 -15.06 -9.57
CA GLY A 99 -4.27 -15.26 -10.09
C GLY A 99 -3.33 -16.00 -9.17
N THR A 100 -2.18 -16.32 -9.73
CA THR A 100 -1.05 -16.90 -9.00
C THR A 100 0.02 -15.84 -8.82
N PHE A 101 0.47 -15.63 -7.60
CA PHE A 101 1.57 -14.74 -7.26
C PHE A 101 2.76 -15.56 -6.79
N LEU A 102 3.96 -15.07 -7.09
CA LEU A 102 5.21 -15.71 -6.71
C LEU A 102 6.12 -14.69 -6.04
N CYS A 103 6.74 -15.06 -4.93
CA CYS A 103 7.86 -14.31 -4.39
C CYS A 103 8.92 -15.22 -3.77
N ASP A 104 10.15 -14.76 -3.76
CA ASP A 104 11.32 -15.52 -3.35
C ASP A 104 11.91 -14.92 -2.07
N VAL A 105 11.91 -15.69 -0.98
CA VAL A 105 12.54 -15.32 0.29
C VAL A 105 13.97 -15.85 0.30
N THR A 106 14.92 -14.96 0.50
CA THR A 106 16.33 -15.37 0.69
C THR A 106 16.59 -15.61 2.17
N ILE A 107 16.98 -16.84 2.50
CA ILE A 107 17.52 -17.20 3.83
C ILE A 107 19.03 -17.03 3.76
N PRO A 108 19.61 -16.09 4.52
CA PRO A 108 21.03 -15.82 4.43
C PRO A 108 21.88 -16.94 5.02
N ARG A 109 23.11 -17.06 4.55
CA ARG A 109 24.13 -17.86 5.23
C ARG A 109 24.26 -17.40 6.68
N TYR A 110 24.49 -18.31 7.59
CA TYR A 110 24.59 -18.06 9.04
C TYR A 110 23.28 -17.71 9.73
N ALA A 111 22.12 -17.78 9.07
CA ALA A 111 20.83 -17.66 9.73
C ALA A 111 20.68 -18.68 10.87
N ALA A 112 19.79 -18.46 11.81
CA ALA A 112 19.54 -19.41 12.90
C ALA A 112 19.13 -20.79 12.36
N SER A 113 19.64 -21.86 12.95
CA SER A 113 19.24 -23.22 12.59
C SER A 113 17.96 -23.59 13.32
N GLY A 114 16.99 -24.18 12.61
CA GLY A 114 15.74 -24.62 13.21
C GLY A 114 14.51 -24.43 12.31
N THR A 115 13.35 -24.41 12.91
CA THR A 115 12.09 -24.24 12.21
C THR A 115 11.69 -22.76 12.14
N TYR A 116 11.43 -22.28 10.94
CA TYR A 116 10.89 -20.93 10.68
C TYR A 116 9.41 -21.04 10.36
N LEU A 117 8.59 -20.33 11.11
CA LEU A 117 7.14 -20.32 10.95
C LEU A 117 6.73 -19.37 9.83
N ALA A 118 5.85 -19.85 8.95
CA ALA A 118 5.36 -19.05 7.84
C ALA A 118 4.15 -18.21 8.23
N SER A 119 4.06 -17.01 7.68
CA SER A 119 2.85 -16.20 7.66
C SER A 119 2.63 -15.64 6.27
N VAL A 120 1.37 -15.36 5.92
CA VAL A 120 0.96 -14.78 4.65
C VAL A 120 0.17 -13.51 4.91
N SER A 121 0.46 -12.45 4.16
CA SER A 121 -0.36 -11.25 4.14
C SER A 121 -0.73 -10.90 2.71
N LEU A 122 -2.01 -10.65 2.48
CA LEU A 122 -2.57 -10.27 1.19
C LEU A 122 -3.24 -8.92 1.35
N ALA A 123 -3.01 -8.00 0.42
CA ALA A 123 -3.72 -6.73 0.38
C ALA A 123 -4.31 -6.51 -1.01
N ASP A 124 -5.49 -5.91 -1.07
CA ASP A 124 -6.14 -5.51 -2.31
C ASP A 124 -5.81 -4.07 -2.74
N GLY A 125 -6.43 -3.61 -3.82
CA GLY A 125 -6.21 -2.29 -4.39
C GLY A 125 -6.76 -1.12 -3.58
N VAL A 126 -7.64 -1.38 -2.60
CA VAL A 126 -8.22 -0.35 -1.72
C VAL A 126 -7.73 -0.45 -0.27
N GLY A 127 -6.85 -1.42 0.02
CA GLY A 127 -6.19 -1.56 1.31
C GLY A 127 -6.87 -2.51 2.29
N ASN A 128 -7.84 -3.34 1.88
CA ASN A 128 -8.31 -4.42 2.75
C ASN A 128 -7.25 -5.51 2.85
N VAL A 129 -6.97 -5.99 4.06
CA VAL A 129 -5.86 -6.92 4.35
C VAL A 129 -6.36 -8.21 4.94
N ALA A 130 -5.91 -9.33 4.38
CA ALA A 130 -6.01 -10.66 4.97
C ALA A 130 -4.64 -11.10 5.48
N SER A 131 -4.53 -11.32 6.79
CA SER A 131 -3.32 -11.82 7.42
C SER A 131 -3.57 -13.23 7.95
N LEU A 132 -2.73 -14.18 7.53
CA LEU A 132 -2.78 -15.56 7.96
C LEU A 132 -1.50 -15.90 8.74
N THR A 133 -1.67 -16.24 9.99
CA THR A 133 -0.58 -16.74 10.84
C THR A 133 -0.24 -18.19 10.51
N PHE A 134 0.87 -18.71 11.05
CA PHE A 134 1.19 -20.13 10.92
C PHE A 134 0.07 -21.05 11.41
N SER A 135 -0.65 -20.65 12.45
CA SER A 135 -1.79 -21.42 12.99
C SER A 135 -2.96 -21.47 12.01
N ASP A 136 -3.24 -20.35 11.33
CA ASP A 136 -4.27 -20.30 10.31
C ASP A 136 -3.92 -21.18 9.10
N LEU A 137 -2.63 -21.18 8.70
CA LEU A 137 -2.14 -22.04 7.62
C LEU A 137 -2.28 -23.52 7.99
N ILE A 138 -1.89 -23.92 9.22
CA ILE A 138 -2.10 -25.28 9.73
C ILE A 138 -3.59 -25.66 9.72
N GLY A 139 -4.45 -24.78 10.23
CA GLY A 139 -5.90 -25.01 10.27
C GLY A 139 -6.52 -25.22 8.90
N ARG A 140 -5.88 -24.71 7.85
CA ARG A 140 -6.28 -24.89 6.44
C ARG A 140 -5.56 -26.05 5.74
N GLY A 141 -4.68 -26.79 6.42
CA GLY A 141 -3.86 -27.87 5.84
C GLY A 141 -2.81 -27.38 4.84
N LEU A 142 -2.38 -26.11 4.96
CA LEU A 142 -1.38 -25.48 4.09
C LEU A 142 0.02 -25.56 4.72
N PRO A 143 1.09 -25.51 3.91
CA PRO A 143 2.46 -25.39 4.41
C PRO A 143 2.60 -24.18 5.37
N SER A 144 3.17 -24.41 6.53
CA SER A 144 3.22 -23.41 7.62
C SER A 144 4.61 -23.17 8.17
N SER A 145 5.63 -23.85 7.63
CA SER A 145 7.01 -23.69 8.10
C SER A 145 8.02 -24.21 7.08
N ILE A 146 9.27 -23.81 7.27
CA ILE A 146 10.46 -24.41 6.64
C ILE A 146 11.47 -24.84 7.69
N ALA A 147 12.29 -25.83 7.36
CA ALA A 147 13.44 -26.24 8.17
C ALA A 147 14.72 -25.61 7.62
N VAL A 148 15.50 -24.96 8.47
CA VAL A 148 16.79 -24.35 8.11
C VAL A 148 17.91 -25.07 8.84
N THR A 149 18.86 -25.59 8.08
CA THR A 149 20.14 -26.11 8.60
C THR A 149 21.22 -25.05 8.37
N SER A 150 21.95 -24.72 9.42
CA SER A 150 22.98 -23.67 9.39
C SER A 150 24.05 -23.93 10.43
N VAL A 151 25.20 -23.27 10.24
CA VAL A 151 26.12 -22.91 11.34
C VAL A 151 25.83 -21.45 11.67
N PRO A 152 24.98 -21.18 12.67
CA PRO A 152 24.43 -19.84 12.87
C PRO A 152 25.47 -18.88 13.45
N ASP A 153 25.37 -17.61 13.05
CA ASP A 153 25.96 -16.52 13.80
C ASP A 153 24.96 -16.03 14.86
N THR A 154 25.37 -16.06 16.10
CA THR A 154 24.56 -15.62 17.25
C THR A 154 25.20 -14.45 17.99
N THR A 155 26.27 -13.90 17.46
CA THR A 155 27.06 -12.84 18.09
C THR A 155 26.79 -11.50 17.39
N PRO A 156 26.47 -10.44 18.12
CA PRO A 156 26.34 -9.12 17.52
C PRO A 156 27.72 -8.53 17.18
N PRO A 157 27.76 -7.54 16.27
CA PRO A 157 28.99 -6.80 16.00
C PRO A 157 29.66 -6.25 17.24
N THR A 158 30.98 -6.12 17.20
CA THR A 158 31.78 -5.51 18.26
C THR A 158 32.27 -4.12 17.84
N LEU A 159 32.26 -3.17 18.77
CA LEU A 159 32.68 -1.78 18.57
C LEU A 159 34.03 -1.58 19.27
N SER A 160 35.07 -1.20 18.53
CA SER A 160 36.40 -0.92 19.06
C SER A 160 36.78 0.55 19.04
N ARG A 161 36.10 1.37 18.22
CA ARG A 161 36.32 2.81 18.11
C ARG A 161 34.99 3.53 17.81
N PHE A 162 34.77 4.65 18.46
CA PHE A 162 33.65 5.55 18.21
C PHE A 162 34.12 6.99 18.28
N VAL A 163 33.90 7.77 17.22
CA VAL A 163 34.34 9.15 17.13
C VAL A 163 33.26 10.02 16.52
N LEU A 164 32.90 11.08 17.23
CA LEU A 164 32.08 12.19 16.71
C LEU A 164 33.01 13.38 16.43
N SER A 165 32.90 13.97 15.26
CA SER A 165 33.73 15.14 14.88
C SER A 165 32.99 16.09 13.94
N PRO A 166 32.89 17.37 14.27
CA PRO A 166 33.34 18.01 15.50
C PRO A 166 32.45 17.64 16.71
N THR A 167 32.96 17.87 17.95
CA THR A 167 32.22 17.67 19.21
C THR A 167 31.48 18.91 19.67
N ALA A 168 31.60 20.02 18.92
CA ALA A 168 30.87 21.25 19.13
C ALA A 168 30.51 21.92 17.81
N VAL A 169 29.26 22.34 17.66
CA VAL A 169 28.74 23.01 16.47
C VAL A 169 27.88 24.22 16.84
N ASN A 170 27.75 25.16 15.91
CA ASN A 170 26.85 26.31 16.05
C ASN A 170 25.85 26.34 14.91
N THR A 171 24.57 26.15 15.25
CA THR A 171 23.45 26.09 14.30
C THR A 171 22.60 27.38 14.29
N SER A 172 23.04 28.46 14.91
CA SER A 172 22.32 29.75 14.91
C SER A 172 22.17 30.36 13.50
N ALA A 173 23.23 30.27 12.69
CA ALA A 173 23.26 30.90 11.36
C ALA A 173 23.02 29.90 10.21
N ALA A 174 23.45 28.68 10.36
CA ALA A 174 23.33 27.61 9.35
C ALA A 174 23.25 26.24 10.02
N ALA A 175 22.79 25.23 9.29
CA ALA A 175 22.92 23.84 9.71
C ALA A 175 24.38 23.41 9.82
N ALA A 176 24.66 22.36 10.57
CA ALA A 176 26.00 21.84 10.78
C ALA A 176 26.03 20.32 10.66
N ASP A 177 27.13 19.78 10.16
CA ASP A 177 27.33 18.34 10.06
C ASP A 177 28.32 17.85 11.14
N VAL A 178 28.00 16.68 11.70
CA VAL A 178 28.85 15.95 12.63
C VAL A 178 29.14 14.56 12.04
N GLY A 179 30.39 14.32 11.73
CA GLY A 179 30.83 12.99 11.28
C GLY A 179 30.79 11.98 12.42
N CYS A 180 30.20 10.81 12.16
CA CYS A 180 30.28 9.63 13.01
C CYS A 180 31.19 8.61 12.34
N THR A 181 32.31 8.24 12.98
CA THR A 181 33.26 7.25 12.49
C THR A 181 33.42 6.15 13.53
N VAL A 182 33.25 4.90 13.10
CA VAL A 182 33.31 3.73 13.99
C VAL A 182 34.14 2.63 13.37
N ASP A 183 34.89 1.88 14.19
CA ASP A 183 35.52 0.62 13.79
C ASP A 183 34.72 -0.54 14.37
N LEU A 184 34.23 -1.37 13.46
CA LEU A 184 33.38 -2.50 13.78
C LEU A 184 34.02 -3.80 13.29
N ALA A 185 33.82 -4.85 14.07
CA ALA A 185 34.15 -6.20 13.63
C ALA A 185 33.00 -7.15 13.95
N ASP A 186 32.77 -8.09 13.02
CA ASP A 186 31.80 -9.15 13.15
C ASP A 186 32.23 -10.36 12.34
N SER A 187 32.07 -11.56 12.89
CA SER A 187 32.41 -12.81 12.22
C SER A 187 31.56 -13.94 12.80
N PRO A 188 30.97 -14.79 11.95
CA PRO A 188 31.21 -14.91 10.51
C PRO A 188 30.31 -14.11 9.60
N ALA A 189 29.15 -13.54 10.09
CA ALA A 189 28.14 -12.93 9.23
C ALA A 189 28.60 -11.59 8.62
N GLY A 190 29.34 -10.80 9.38
CA GLY A 190 29.79 -9.48 8.98
C GLY A 190 28.75 -8.38 9.18
N VAL A 191 29.21 -7.17 9.44
CA VAL A 191 28.37 -5.98 9.66
C VAL A 191 27.53 -5.65 8.42
N SER A 192 26.24 -5.58 8.56
CA SER A 192 25.30 -5.20 7.48
C SER A 192 24.99 -3.72 7.46
N ALA A 193 24.83 -3.12 8.64
CA ALA A 193 24.56 -1.68 8.77
C ALA A 193 24.98 -1.18 10.14
N MET A 194 25.24 0.14 10.22
CA MET A 194 25.39 0.89 11.46
C MET A 194 24.63 2.19 11.42
N GLY A 195 24.28 2.73 12.60
CA GLY A 195 23.69 4.05 12.73
C GLY A 195 24.13 4.77 14.00
N CYS A 196 24.32 6.06 13.85
CA CYS A 196 24.57 7.01 14.93
C CYS A 196 23.38 7.97 15.01
N VAL A 197 22.84 8.18 16.22
CA VAL A 197 21.74 9.13 16.45
C VAL A 197 22.14 10.06 17.59
N LEU A 198 21.98 11.34 17.39
CA LEU A 198 22.08 12.38 18.41
C LEU A 198 20.67 12.80 18.83
N ALA A 199 20.41 12.81 20.13
CA ALA A 199 19.17 13.32 20.71
C ALA A 199 19.45 14.62 21.45
N SER A 200 18.59 15.62 21.29
CA SER A 200 18.65 16.91 21.97
C SER A 200 18.48 16.78 23.49
N PRO A 201 18.76 17.82 24.30
CA PRO A 201 18.55 17.77 25.74
C PRO A 201 17.12 17.44 26.17
N SER A 202 16.11 17.96 25.46
CA SER A 202 14.69 17.63 25.70
C SER A 202 14.30 16.26 25.20
N THR A 203 15.12 15.62 24.35
CA THR A 203 14.82 14.40 23.59
C THR A 203 13.72 14.56 22.52
N ASN A 204 13.28 15.78 22.24
CA ASN A 204 12.25 16.02 21.22
C ASN A 204 12.83 16.11 19.80
N GLN A 205 14.12 16.47 19.68
CA GLN A 205 14.80 16.56 18.40
C GLN A 205 15.84 15.45 18.27
N HIS A 206 15.87 14.82 17.09
CA HIS A 206 16.82 13.77 16.75
C HIS A 206 17.49 14.07 15.42
N ALA A 207 18.77 13.84 15.35
CA ALA A 207 19.52 13.85 14.10
C ALA A 207 20.32 12.55 13.99
N GLY A 208 20.32 11.91 12.84
CA GLY A 208 20.99 10.63 12.70
C GLY A 208 21.57 10.41 11.31
N CYS A 209 22.43 9.41 11.25
CA CYS A 209 22.98 8.93 9.99
C CYS A 209 23.19 7.41 10.05
N ALA A 210 23.32 6.79 8.88
CA ALA A 210 23.58 5.34 8.77
C ALA A 210 24.57 5.06 7.65
N ALA A 211 25.25 3.91 7.77
CA ALA A 211 26.08 3.37 6.71
C ALA A 211 25.88 1.86 6.61
N ALA A 212 25.73 1.36 5.38
CA ALA A 212 25.56 -0.06 5.08
C ALA A 212 26.81 -0.73 4.51
N THR A 213 27.84 0.06 4.21
CA THR A 213 29.13 -0.42 3.68
C THR A 213 30.28 0.24 4.43
N PRO A 214 31.38 -0.50 4.69
CA PRO A 214 32.55 0.10 5.29
C PRO A 214 33.19 1.13 4.33
N SER A 215 33.69 2.22 4.87
CA SER A 215 34.50 3.21 4.15
C SER A 215 35.93 2.69 3.91
N SER A 216 36.39 1.76 4.77
CA SER A 216 37.65 1.03 4.60
C SER A 216 37.59 -0.32 5.31
N GLY A 217 38.40 -1.28 4.86
CA GLY A 217 38.36 -2.64 5.37
C GLY A 217 37.26 -3.50 4.74
N THR A 218 36.69 -4.40 5.51
CA THR A 218 35.65 -5.34 5.09
C THR A 218 34.45 -5.30 6.03
N ARG A 219 33.38 -6.05 5.70
CA ARG A 219 32.23 -6.21 6.60
C ARG A 219 32.58 -7.02 7.85
N GLN A 220 33.60 -7.89 7.80
CA GLN A 220 34.08 -8.63 8.95
C GLN A 220 34.99 -7.80 9.87
N SER A 221 35.69 -6.80 9.32
CA SER A 221 36.48 -5.85 10.10
C SER A 221 36.71 -4.59 9.26
N GLY A 222 36.11 -3.49 9.63
CA GLY A 222 36.18 -2.26 8.85
C GLY A 222 35.78 -1.00 9.61
N THR A 223 36.14 0.13 9.02
CA THR A 223 35.72 1.45 9.45
C THR A 223 34.47 1.86 8.69
N PHE A 224 33.46 2.32 9.39
CA PHE A 224 32.22 2.86 8.84
C PHE A 224 32.13 4.33 9.18
N THR A 225 31.63 5.13 8.24
CA THR A 225 31.46 6.58 8.43
C THR A 225 30.12 7.03 7.88
N CYS A 226 29.48 7.96 8.59
CA CYS A 226 28.33 8.70 8.10
C CYS A 226 28.30 10.11 8.70
N ASN A 227 27.53 11.03 8.11
CA ASN A 227 27.41 12.42 8.58
C ASN A 227 26.01 12.68 9.14
N ILE A 228 25.95 13.12 10.37
CA ILE A 228 24.73 13.55 11.06
C ILE A 228 24.50 15.02 10.73
N HIS A 229 23.40 15.33 10.11
CA HIS A 229 23.00 16.69 9.77
C HIS A 229 22.15 17.28 10.90
N ILE A 230 22.66 18.33 11.59
CA ILE A 230 21.94 19.06 12.64
C ILE A 230 21.38 20.32 11.99
N PRO A 231 20.05 20.46 11.89
CA PRO A 231 19.42 21.61 11.25
C PRO A 231 19.77 22.95 11.91
N ARG A 232 19.66 24.03 11.14
CA ARG A 232 19.68 25.38 11.71
C ARG A 232 18.53 25.53 12.71
N TYR A 233 18.77 26.28 13.80
CA TYR A 233 17.81 26.52 14.86
C TYR A 233 17.46 25.30 15.73
N SER A 234 18.26 24.25 15.67
CA SER A 234 18.10 23.10 16.56
C SER A 234 18.25 23.50 18.02
N GLU A 235 17.71 22.69 18.93
CA GLU A 235 17.79 22.91 20.37
C GLU A 235 19.24 23.07 20.84
N ALA A 236 19.51 24.12 21.62
CA ALA A 236 20.82 24.36 22.19
C ALA A 236 21.10 23.46 23.39
N GLY A 237 22.38 23.08 23.58
CA GLY A 237 22.82 22.28 24.70
C GLY A 237 23.61 21.04 24.31
N THR A 238 23.70 20.06 25.22
CA THR A 238 24.46 18.84 24.99
C THR A 238 23.60 17.76 24.39
N TRP A 239 23.82 17.46 23.12
CA TRP A 239 23.15 16.36 22.40
C TRP A 239 23.85 15.04 22.73
N SER A 240 23.06 14.03 23.03
CA SER A 240 23.51 12.72 23.49
C SER A 240 23.51 11.70 22.37
N ALA A 241 24.64 11.01 22.18
CA ALA A 241 24.75 9.99 21.15
C ALA A 241 24.21 8.62 21.60
N THR A 242 23.52 7.95 20.70
CA THR A 242 23.26 6.53 20.74
C THR A 242 23.80 5.88 19.46
N PHE A 243 24.22 4.63 19.57
CA PHE A 243 24.80 3.89 18.46
C PHE A 243 24.15 2.52 18.34
N TYR A 244 23.96 2.05 17.11
CA TYR A 244 23.59 0.68 16.82
C TYR A 244 24.35 0.15 15.61
N ALA A 245 24.55 -1.16 15.58
CA ALA A 245 25.04 -1.89 14.42
C ALA A 245 24.35 -3.25 14.33
N THR A 246 24.15 -3.72 13.11
CA THR A 246 23.57 -5.03 12.83
C THR A 246 24.48 -5.83 11.92
N ASP A 247 24.49 -7.15 12.08
CA ASP A 247 25.12 -8.06 11.14
C ASP A 247 24.17 -8.53 10.02
N ALA A 248 24.61 -9.42 9.16
CA ALA A 248 23.82 -9.91 8.03
C ALA A 248 22.69 -10.88 8.42
N VAL A 249 22.63 -11.31 9.68
CA VAL A 249 21.57 -12.19 10.23
C VAL A 249 20.78 -11.52 11.36
N ALA A 250 20.89 -10.18 11.44
CA ALA A 250 20.13 -9.31 12.34
C ALA A 250 20.49 -9.44 13.84
N ASN A 251 21.69 -9.92 14.21
CA ASN A 251 22.14 -9.70 15.59
C ASN A 251 22.48 -8.22 15.77
N ILE A 252 22.06 -7.62 16.89
CA ILE A 252 22.09 -6.18 17.11
C ILE A 252 23.04 -5.83 18.25
N LEU A 253 23.99 -4.95 17.97
CA LEU A 253 24.72 -4.18 18.95
C LEU A 253 24.01 -2.84 19.15
N ALA A 254 23.56 -2.52 20.35
CA ALA A 254 23.08 -1.20 20.71
C ALA A 254 23.90 -0.64 21.87
N ARG A 255 24.21 0.65 21.83
CA ARG A 255 24.95 1.36 22.87
C ARG A 255 24.28 2.70 23.17
N SER A 256 23.91 2.89 24.42
CA SER A 256 23.49 4.19 24.94
C SER A 256 24.71 5.10 25.15
N ARG A 257 24.47 6.39 25.34
CA ARG A 257 25.51 7.37 25.73
C ARG A 257 26.34 6.88 26.90
N ALA A 258 25.70 6.45 27.99
CA ALA A 258 26.40 5.98 29.19
C ALA A 258 27.31 4.76 28.94
N GLN A 259 26.86 3.85 28.04
CA GLN A 259 27.68 2.69 27.66
C GLN A 259 28.87 3.06 26.79
N LEU A 260 28.72 4.04 25.89
CA LEU A 260 29.83 4.58 25.09
C LEU A 260 30.84 5.30 25.96
N GLU A 261 30.39 6.18 26.87
CA GLU A 261 31.25 6.90 27.81
C GLU A 261 31.96 5.94 28.78
N GLY A 262 31.27 4.87 29.23
CA GLY A 262 31.87 3.81 30.05
C GLY A 262 32.98 3.02 29.34
N GLN A 263 33.02 3.06 28.00
CA GLN A 263 34.08 2.52 27.16
C GLN A 263 35.19 3.55 26.84
N GLY A 264 35.07 4.77 27.36
CA GLY A 264 36.05 5.86 27.17
C GLY A 264 35.82 6.69 25.90
N PHE A 265 34.66 6.55 25.22
CA PHE A 265 34.35 7.34 24.03
C PHE A 265 33.66 8.67 24.38
N VAL A 266 33.89 9.67 23.58
CA VAL A 266 33.11 10.91 23.63
C VAL A 266 31.78 10.69 22.92
N ALA A 267 30.68 10.67 23.67
CA ALA A 267 29.36 10.32 23.18
C ALA A 267 28.35 11.50 23.26
N SER A 268 28.85 12.71 23.03
CA SER A 268 28.02 13.91 23.01
C SER A 268 28.61 15.00 22.13
N VAL A 269 27.71 15.90 21.68
CA VAL A 269 28.03 17.08 20.87
C VAL A 269 27.43 18.31 21.55
N ALA A 270 28.21 19.34 21.75
CA ALA A 270 27.73 20.63 22.23
C ALA A 270 27.14 21.44 21.08
N VAL A 271 25.85 21.75 21.12
CA VAL A 271 25.15 22.55 20.12
C VAL A 271 24.89 23.93 20.68
N THR A 272 25.49 24.96 20.05
CA THR A 272 25.11 26.36 20.25
C THR A 272 24.10 26.75 19.20
N SER A 273 22.98 27.32 19.60
CA SER A 273 21.91 27.70 18.68
C SER A 273 21.13 28.89 19.27
N ASP A 274 20.36 29.52 18.38
CA ASP A 274 19.19 30.33 18.70
C ASP A 274 17.97 29.48 18.36
N PRO A 275 17.48 28.62 19.29
CA PRO A 275 16.62 27.52 18.95
C PRO A 275 15.22 27.94 18.55
N ASP A 276 14.62 27.13 17.67
CA ASP A 276 13.19 27.11 17.43
C ASP A 276 12.52 26.08 18.36
N THR A 277 11.55 26.54 19.12
CA THR A 277 10.80 25.69 20.09
C THR A 277 9.30 25.75 19.86
N THR A 278 8.88 26.41 18.78
CA THR A 278 7.48 26.64 18.44
C THR A 278 7.09 25.71 17.30
N ALA A 279 5.98 24.98 17.45
CA ALA A 279 5.45 24.19 16.35
C ALA A 279 4.80 25.08 15.28
N PRO A 280 4.76 24.62 14.02
CA PRO A 280 3.94 25.27 12.99
C PRO A 280 2.48 25.41 13.43
N ASP A 281 1.80 26.45 12.94
CA ASP A 281 0.38 26.64 13.21
C ASP A 281 -0.44 26.68 11.90
N ALA A 282 -1.54 25.93 11.85
CA ALA A 282 -2.47 25.93 10.73
C ALA A 282 -3.53 27.00 10.95
N LEU A 283 -3.51 28.05 10.13
CA LEU A 283 -4.47 29.16 10.22
C LEU A 283 -5.77 28.88 9.47
N THR A 284 -5.71 28.05 8.42
CA THR A 284 -6.85 27.62 7.63
C THR A 284 -6.68 26.15 7.25
N PHE A 285 -7.78 25.46 7.05
CA PHE A 285 -7.78 24.14 6.47
C PHE A 285 -9.01 23.95 5.59
N SER A 286 -8.84 23.32 4.45
CA SER A 286 -9.91 23.01 3.52
C SER A 286 -9.74 21.62 2.91
N ILE A 287 -10.86 21.00 2.61
CA ILE A 287 -10.97 19.69 1.96
C ILE A 287 -11.79 19.90 0.68
N SER A 288 -11.27 19.51 -0.48
CA SER A 288 -11.95 19.69 -1.77
C SER A 288 -11.61 18.58 -2.76
N PRO A 289 -12.60 18.00 -3.46
CA PRO A 289 -14.05 18.19 -3.26
C PRO A 289 -14.54 17.57 -1.94
N THR A 290 -15.69 17.97 -1.46
CA THR A 290 -16.35 17.38 -0.28
C THR A 290 -17.10 16.09 -0.58
N THR A 291 -17.20 15.72 -1.86
CA THR A 291 -17.77 14.44 -2.33
C THR A 291 -16.93 13.95 -3.50
N VAL A 292 -16.49 12.69 -3.43
CA VAL A 292 -15.69 12.02 -4.47
C VAL A 292 -16.40 10.75 -4.88
N ASP A 293 -16.66 10.59 -6.18
CA ASP A 293 -17.21 9.36 -6.74
C ASP A 293 -16.07 8.49 -7.28
N VAL A 294 -15.89 7.31 -6.68
CA VAL A 294 -14.88 6.30 -7.05
C VAL A 294 -15.49 5.05 -7.69
N SER A 295 -16.74 5.13 -8.14
CA SER A 295 -17.46 4.03 -8.78
C SER A 295 -16.81 3.60 -10.10
N ALA A 296 -16.44 4.58 -10.93
CA ALA A 296 -15.95 4.35 -12.29
C ALA A 296 -14.42 4.49 -12.40
N ALA A 297 -13.80 5.38 -11.61
CA ALA A 297 -12.37 5.68 -11.67
C ALA A 297 -11.83 6.01 -10.27
N PRO A 298 -10.50 5.94 -10.06
CA PRO A 298 -9.90 6.51 -8.87
C PRO A 298 -10.18 8.01 -8.76
N GLY A 299 -10.25 8.51 -7.54
CA GLY A 299 -10.41 9.92 -7.23
C GLY A 299 -9.33 10.43 -6.27
N SER A 300 -9.45 11.66 -5.86
CA SER A 300 -8.61 12.22 -4.80
C SER A 300 -9.30 13.38 -4.09
N VAL A 301 -8.83 13.66 -2.89
CA VAL A 301 -9.24 14.84 -2.10
C VAL A 301 -8.01 15.70 -1.88
N LEU A 302 -8.10 16.97 -2.24
CA LEU A 302 -7.08 17.98 -1.96
C LEU A 302 -7.27 18.50 -0.55
N CYS A 303 -6.24 18.35 0.27
CA CYS A 303 -6.06 19.06 1.53
C CYS A 303 -5.26 20.33 1.27
N SER A 304 -5.73 21.47 1.75
CA SER A 304 -4.99 22.73 1.66
C SER A 304 -5.08 23.52 2.96
N SER A 305 -3.96 24.02 3.42
CA SER A 305 -3.84 24.78 4.66
C SER A 305 -2.86 25.93 4.49
N ARG A 306 -3.20 27.13 5.01
CA ARG A 306 -2.18 28.14 5.26
C ARG A 306 -1.52 27.81 6.59
N VAL A 307 -0.23 27.55 6.55
CA VAL A 307 0.58 27.20 7.71
C VAL A 307 1.62 28.29 7.93
N THR A 308 1.77 28.71 9.18
CA THR A 308 2.80 29.66 9.59
C THR A 308 3.74 29.02 10.60
N ASP A 309 4.98 29.47 10.56
CA ASP A 309 6.03 29.09 11.49
C ASP A 309 6.86 30.31 11.80
N ASP A 310 7.35 30.44 13.03
CA ASP A 310 7.98 31.69 13.43
C ASP A 310 9.50 31.75 13.13
N LYS A 311 10.14 30.57 12.82
CA LYS A 311 11.58 30.55 12.72
C LYS A 311 12.20 29.54 11.76
N SER A 312 12.04 28.24 11.98
CA SER A 312 12.72 27.21 11.20
C SER A 312 11.99 26.86 9.91
N GLY A 313 10.71 27.14 9.86
CA GLY A 313 9.83 26.97 8.72
C GLY A 313 9.28 25.56 8.57
N THR A 314 8.02 25.47 8.17
CA THR A 314 7.33 24.21 7.93
C THR A 314 8.04 23.37 6.87
N ASN A 315 8.44 22.17 7.23
CA ASN A 315 9.17 21.23 6.38
C ASN A 315 8.25 20.16 5.77
N THR A 316 7.28 19.68 6.55
CA THR A 316 6.36 18.64 6.12
C THR A 316 4.94 19.01 6.54
N TYR A 317 3.99 18.78 5.65
CA TYR A 317 2.57 18.93 5.88
C TYR A 317 1.88 17.66 5.39
N SER A 318 0.95 17.15 6.16
CA SER A 318 0.17 15.96 5.77
C SER A 318 -1.25 16.01 6.31
N CYS A 319 -2.15 15.32 5.61
CA CYS A 319 -3.47 15.00 6.12
C CYS A 319 -3.80 13.53 5.86
N SER A 320 -4.46 12.91 6.82
CA SER A 320 -4.86 11.51 6.80
C SER A 320 -6.35 11.36 7.11
N PHE A 321 -7.01 10.46 6.39
CA PHE A 321 -8.42 10.16 6.58
C PHE A 321 -8.63 8.66 6.66
N ARG A 322 -9.65 8.27 7.40
CA ARG A 322 -10.06 6.88 7.58
C ARG A 322 -11.49 6.68 7.13
N SER A 323 -11.75 5.53 6.52
CA SER A 323 -13.06 5.10 6.05
C SER A 323 -14.04 4.83 7.20
N PRO A 324 -15.37 4.72 6.92
CA PRO A 324 -16.37 4.45 7.96
C PRO A 324 -16.13 3.16 8.77
N SER A 325 -15.63 2.09 8.14
CA SER A 325 -15.27 0.85 8.83
C SER A 325 -13.97 0.95 9.64
N GLY A 326 -13.12 1.95 9.33
CA GLY A 326 -11.78 2.07 9.85
C GLY A 326 -10.74 1.15 9.21
N LEU A 327 -11.10 0.40 8.16
CA LEU A 327 -10.20 -0.57 7.50
C LEU A 327 -9.35 0.08 6.41
N GLN A 328 -9.85 1.15 5.77
CA GLN A 328 -9.13 1.84 4.71
C GLN A 328 -8.66 3.21 5.18
N GLU A 329 -7.46 3.58 4.78
CA GLU A 329 -6.88 4.90 5.06
C GLU A 329 -6.33 5.53 3.79
N THR A 330 -6.38 6.85 3.73
CA THR A 330 -5.69 7.63 2.71
C THR A 330 -4.92 8.76 3.36
N THR A 331 -3.72 8.99 2.87
CA THR A 331 -2.83 10.03 3.37
C THR A 331 -2.18 10.74 2.21
N CYS A 332 -1.98 12.02 2.35
CA CYS A 332 -1.11 12.78 1.47
C CYS A 332 -0.08 13.59 2.26
N VAL A 333 1.04 13.87 1.61
CA VAL A 333 2.17 14.60 2.20
C VAL A 333 2.67 15.65 1.20
N SER A 334 3.04 16.82 1.72
CA SER A 334 3.74 17.87 0.98
C SER A 334 4.99 18.27 1.74
N ALA A 335 6.12 18.33 1.04
CA ALA A 335 7.42 18.74 1.60
C ALA A 335 7.77 20.22 1.31
N ALA A 336 6.89 20.95 0.63
CA ALA A 336 7.09 22.36 0.30
C ALA A 336 5.75 23.08 0.17
N PRO A 337 5.68 24.39 0.42
CA PRO A 337 4.48 25.17 0.18
C PRO A 337 4.17 25.24 -1.33
N ALA A 338 2.88 25.17 -1.68
CA ALA A 338 2.40 25.41 -3.04
C ALA A 338 2.48 26.89 -3.42
N SER A 339 2.42 27.78 -2.43
CA SER A 339 2.64 29.23 -2.56
C SER A 339 3.10 29.85 -1.25
N GLY A 340 3.78 30.98 -1.32
CA GLY A 340 4.37 31.64 -0.14
C GLY A 340 5.74 31.06 0.21
N THR A 341 6.06 31.02 1.50
CA THR A 341 7.32 30.53 2.04
C THR A 341 7.09 29.43 3.07
N ARG A 342 8.16 28.82 3.60
CA ARG A 342 8.07 27.86 4.70
C ARG A 342 7.66 28.50 6.02
N LEU A 343 7.88 29.84 6.18
CA LEU A 343 7.46 30.59 7.37
C LEU A 343 6.01 31.08 7.29
N ASP A 344 5.49 31.30 6.09
CA ASP A 344 4.09 31.63 5.84
C ASP A 344 3.75 31.20 4.42
N GLY A 345 3.07 30.09 4.29
CA GLY A 345 2.77 29.50 3.00
C GLY A 345 1.51 28.67 3.02
N THR A 346 0.98 28.48 1.80
CA THR A 346 -0.10 27.53 1.57
C THR A 346 0.50 26.19 1.20
N PHE A 347 0.28 25.20 2.03
CA PHE A 347 0.62 23.79 1.75
C PHE A 347 -0.59 23.06 1.22
N SER A 348 -0.39 22.21 0.24
CA SER A 348 -1.46 21.38 -0.29
C SER A 348 -0.93 20.05 -0.78
N CYS A 349 -1.73 19.00 -0.58
CA CYS A 349 -1.47 17.67 -1.09
C CYS A 349 -2.77 16.95 -1.43
N SER A 350 -2.73 15.99 -2.36
CA SER A 350 -3.90 15.22 -2.78
C SER A 350 -3.86 13.82 -2.19
N ALA A 351 -4.82 13.50 -1.31
CA ALA A 351 -5.01 12.17 -0.76
C ALA A 351 -5.71 11.28 -1.80
N PRO A 352 -5.07 10.22 -2.29
CA PRO A 352 -5.61 9.38 -3.35
C PRO A 352 -6.71 8.46 -2.80
N LEU A 353 -7.75 8.28 -3.59
CA LEU A 353 -8.83 7.33 -3.33
C LEU A 353 -8.85 6.33 -4.49
N PRO A 354 -8.41 5.09 -4.30
CA PRO A 354 -8.54 4.06 -5.31
C PRO A 354 -9.98 3.86 -5.76
N ARG A 355 -10.18 3.36 -6.98
CA ARG A 355 -11.50 2.91 -7.42
C ARG A 355 -12.01 1.85 -6.47
N TYR A 356 -13.29 1.90 -6.15
CA TYR A 356 -13.99 1.01 -5.21
C TYR A 356 -13.64 1.22 -3.74
N SER A 357 -12.94 2.29 -3.35
CA SER A 357 -12.78 2.64 -1.94
C SER A 357 -14.13 2.68 -1.22
N GLU A 358 -14.13 2.36 0.07
CA GLU A 358 -15.34 2.27 0.89
C GLU A 358 -16.18 3.53 0.80
N GLY A 359 -17.49 3.39 0.49
CA GLY A 359 -18.44 4.49 0.42
C GLY A 359 -18.88 4.97 1.78
N GLY A 360 -19.15 6.26 1.91
CA GLY A 360 -19.61 6.87 3.14
C GLY A 360 -18.75 8.05 3.57
N VAL A 361 -18.87 8.44 4.84
CA VAL A 361 -18.16 9.60 5.38
C VAL A 361 -16.77 9.17 5.86
N TRP A 362 -15.75 9.68 5.19
CA TRP A 362 -14.35 9.52 5.61
C TRP A 362 -13.97 10.65 6.56
N THR A 363 -13.37 10.30 7.69
CA THR A 363 -13.10 11.23 8.78
C THR A 363 -11.61 11.49 8.89
N LEU A 364 -11.24 12.75 9.11
CA LEU A 364 -9.87 13.18 9.39
C LEU A 364 -9.33 12.41 10.61
N THR A 365 -8.19 11.78 10.46
CA THR A 365 -7.46 11.14 11.58
C THR A 365 -6.35 12.03 12.09
N SER A 366 -5.70 12.77 11.18
CA SER A 366 -4.59 13.65 11.53
C SER A 366 -4.42 14.73 10.46
N LEU A 367 -4.22 15.95 10.90
CA LEU A 367 -3.66 17.08 10.14
C LEU A 367 -2.36 17.47 10.83
N MET A 368 -1.23 17.15 10.19
CA MET A 368 0.09 17.32 10.78
C MET A 368 0.93 18.32 10.02
N ALA A 369 1.73 19.07 10.73
CA ALA A 369 2.82 19.85 10.18
C ALA A 369 4.05 19.75 11.07
N PHE A 370 5.21 19.52 10.47
CA PHE A 370 6.49 19.55 11.13
C PHE A 370 7.31 20.72 10.60
N ASP A 371 8.02 21.40 11.46
CA ASP A 371 9.04 22.34 11.06
C ASP A 371 10.37 21.64 10.70
N THR A 372 11.39 22.42 10.39
CA THR A 372 12.70 21.88 9.99
C THR A 372 13.48 21.26 11.17
N VAL A 373 13.16 21.63 12.41
CA VAL A 373 13.81 21.09 13.62
C VAL A 373 13.00 20.04 14.34
N GLY A 374 11.78 19.75 13.85
CA GLY A 374 10.95 18.64 14.32
C GLY A 374 9.90 19.04 15.35
N ASN A 375 9.62 20.33 15.58
CA ASN A 375 8.43 20.70 16.36
C ASN A 375 7.18 20.35 15.55
N GLU A 376 6.16 19.83 16.22
CA GLU A 376 5.02 19.17 15.60
C GLU A 376 3.70 19.87 15.95
N LEU A 377 2.92 20.19 14.92
CA LEU A 377 1.48 20.39 15.01
C LEU A 377 0.82 19.05 14.66
N ASP A 378 -0.01 18.53 15.54
CA ASP A 378 -0.92 17.39 15.24
C ASP A 378 -2.33 17.73 15.71
N LEU A 379 -3.26 17.74 14.75
CA LEU A 379 -4.68 17.99 15.00
C LEU A 379 -5.47 16.75 14.58
N ASP A 380 -6.04 16.05 15.53
CA ASP A 380 -7.09 15.07 15.27
C ASP A 380 -8.40 15.75 14.82
N ALA A 381 -9.42 14.95 14.49
CA ALA A 381 -10.72 15.50 14.08
C ALA A 381 -11.35 16.43 15.12
N THR A 382 -11.15 16.16 16.42
CA THR A 382 -11.73 16.97 17.51
C THR A 382 -11.04 18.32 17.62
N ALA A 383 -9.72 18.32 17.60
CA ALA A 383 -8.92 19.54 17.66
C ALA A 383 -9.13 20.39 16.39
N ALA A 384 -9.22 19.78 15.21
CA ALA A 384 -9.53 20.47 13.95
C ALA A 384 -10.93 21.10 13.98
N ALA A 385 -11.95 20.36 14.43
CA ALA A 385 -13.31 20.88 14.59
C ALA A 385 -13.37 22.04 15.57
N GLY A 386 -12.59 21.98 16.67
CA GLY A 386 -12.48 23.07 17.65
C GLY A 386 -11.93 24.37 17.05
N ARG A 387 -11.19 24.29 15.95
CA ARG A 387 -10.70 25.43 15.16
C ARG A 387 -11.66 25.84 14.03
N GLY A 388 -12.81 25.17 13.88
CA GLY A 388 -13.77 25.40 12.79
C GLY A 388 -13.33 24.82 11.45
N PHE A 389 -12.40 23.89 11.43
CA PHE A 389 -11.91 23.22 10.22
C PHE A 389 -12.84 22.07 9.79
N PRO A 390 -12.97 21.78 8.49
CA PRO A 390 -13.67 20.61 8.02
C PRO A 390 -12.94 19.34 8.46
N THR A 391 -13.68 18.32 8.89
CA THR A 391 -13.11 17.08 9.42
C THR A 391 -13.50 15.84 8.62
N SER A 392 -14.22 16.02 7.50
CA SER A 392 -14.69 14.87 6.73
C SER A 392 -15.04 15.26 5.29
N PHE A 393 -15.11 14.24 4.47
CA PHE A 393 -15.68 14.28 3.13
C PHE A 393 -16.45 12.98 2.87
N THR A 394 -17.26 12.96 1.81
CA THR A 394 -18.06 11.78 1.45
C THR A 394 -17.45 11.08 0.24
N VAL A 395 -17.24 9.77 0.33
CA VAL A 395 -16.94 8.93 -0.81
C VAL A 395 -18.23 8.30 -1.31
N VAL A 396 -18.52 8.50 -2.59
CA VAL A 396 -19.56 7.80 -3.30
C VAL A 396 -18.91 6.64 -4.03
N CYS A 397 -19.35 5.45 -3.69
CA CYS A 397 -19.06 4.24 -4.41
C CYS A 397 -20.43 3.63 -4.71
N ALA A 398 -21.13 4.25 -5.64
CA ALA A 398 -22.27 3.59 -6.26
C ALA A 398 -21.63 2.53 -7.16
N GLY A 399 -22.00 1.28 -6.96
CA GLY A 399 -21.35 0.22 -7.70
C GLY A 399 -21.37 0.53 -9.19
N ALA A 400 -20.24 0.27 -9.81
CA ALA A 400 -20.24 0.14 -11.25
C ALA A 400 -21.38 -0.83 -11.59
N PRO A 401 -22.22 -0.48 -12.55
CA PRO A 401 -23.25 -1.43 -12.99
C PRO A 401 -22.54 -2.75 -13.29
N PRO A 402 -23.14 -3.90 -12.92
CA PRO A 402 -22.50 -5.20 -13.09
C PRO A 402 -21.96 -5.33 -14.52
N GLU A 403 -20.69 -5.64 -14.68
CA GLU A 403 -20.13 -5.90 -16.01
C GLU A 403 -20.91 -7.06 -16.62
N ALA A 404 -21.28 -6.92 -17.90
CA ALA A 404 -21.94 -8.00 -18.59
C ALA A 404 -20.93 -9.13 -18.80
N ASP A 405 -21.18 -10.30 -18.19
CA ASP A 405 -20.39 -11.49 -18.46
C ASP A 405 -20.55 -11.88 -19.94
N VAL A 406 -19.50 -11.66 -20.71
CA VAL A 406 -19.49 -11.92 -22.15
C VAL A 406 -18.89 -13.29 -22.42
N SER A 407 -19.62 -14.15 -23.10
CA SER A 407 -19.17 -15.48 -23.51
C SER A 407 -19.43 -15.71 -24.99
N PHE A 408 -18.61 -16.55 -25.61
CA PHE A 408 -18.94 -17.09 -26.93
C PHE A 408 -19.91 -18.27 -26.79
N GLY A 409 -20.88 -18.39 -27.72
CA GLY A 409 -21.96 -19.38 -27.66
C GLY A 409 -21.48 -20.81 -27.42
N SER A 410 -22.16 -21.52 -26.53
CA SER A 410 -21.94 -22.94 -26.29
C SER A 410 -22.24 -23.74 -27.55
N GLY A 411 -21.27 -24.48 -28.06
CA GLY A 411 -21.46 -25.34 -29.24
C GLY A 411 -20.51 -25.03 -30.41
N GLY A 412 -19.46 -24.24 -30.21
CA GLY A 412 -18.42 -24.05 -31.22
C GLY A 412 -18.68 -22.90 -32.22
N SER A 413 -19.80 -22.20 -32.12
CA SER A 413 -20.00 -20.97 -32.89
C SER A 413 -19.14 -19.83 -32.34
N LYS A 414 -18.05 -19.54 -33.02
CA LYS A 414 -17.16 -18.42 -32.67
C LYS A 414 -17.67 -17.05 -33.15
N ASN A 415 -18.87 -17.02 -33.73
CA ASN A 415 -19.45 -15.83 -34.37
C ASN A 415 -20.55 -15.19 -33.53
N THR A 416 -21.02 -15.86 -32.45
CA THR A 416 -22.08 -15.32 -31.59
C THR A 416 -21.53 -15.09 -30.19
N LEU A 417 -21.56 -13.84 -29.77
CA LEU A 417 -21.35 -13.44 -28.36
C LEU A 417 -22.67 -13.49 -27.64
N SER A 418 -22.64 -13.87 -26.39
CA SER A 418 -23.77 -13.77 -25.45
C SER A 418 -23.31 -13.18 -24.16
N TRP A 419 -24.17 -12.44 -23.51
CA TRP A 419 -23.87 -11.84 -22.18
C TRP A 419 -25.07 -11.94 -21.27
N SER A 420 -24.81 -11.87 -19.98
CA SER A 420 -25.86 -11.83 -18.97
C SER A 420 -26.63 -10.50 -19.05
N ALA A 421 -27.95 -10.54 -18.88
CA ALA A 421 -28.74 -9.34 -18.83
C ALA A 421 -28.35 -8.48 -17.63
N VAL A 422 -28.02 -7.22 -17.87
CA VAL A 422 -27.68 -6.25 -16.82
C VAL A 422 -28.97 -5.60 -16.30
N SER A 423 -29.16 -5.66 -14.98
CA SER A 423 -30.34 -5.07 -14.34
C SER A 423 -30.37 -3.56 -14.55
N GLY A 424 -31.47 -3.02 -15.07
CA GLY A 424 -31.65 -1.59 -15.37
C GLY A 424 -31.05 -1.15 -16.71
N ALA A 425 -30.46 -2.06 -17.49
CA ALA A 425 -30.02 -1.73 -18.84
C ALA A 425 -31.23 -1.47 -19.76
N LEU A 426 -31.21 -0.35 -20.45
CA LEU A 426 -32.19 0.05 -21.45
C LEU A 426 -31.77 -0.43 -22.85
N SER A 427 -30.48 -0.49 -23.13
CA SER A 427 -29.91 -0.97 -24.38
C SER A 427 -28.44 -1.38 -24.17
N TYR A 428 -27.90 -2.15 -25.13
CA TYR A 428 -26.50 -2.57 -25.17
C TYR A 428 -25.78 -1.96 -26.35
N THR A 429 -24.47 -1.82 -26.24
CA THR A 429 -23.57 -1.42 -27.31
C THR A 429 -22.50 -2.50 -27.48
N VAL A 430 -22.14 -2.85 -28.69
CA VAL A 430 -21.09 -3.81 -28.99
C VAL A 430 -20.04 -3.12 -29.87
N TYR A 431 -18.80 -3.19 -29.42
CA TYR A 431 -17.63 -2.71 -30.14
C TYR A 431 -16.76 -3.88 -30.55
N ARG A 432 -16.14 -3.80 -31.73
CA ARG A 432 -15.23 -4.81 -32.25
C ARG A 432 -13.92 -4.18 -32.67
N GLY A 433 -12.81 -4.75 -32.24
CA GLY A 433 -11.47 -4.46 -32.68
C GLY A 433 -10.74 -5.67 -33.23
N ALA A 434 -9.67 -5.48 -33.96
CA ALA A 434 -8.81 -6.57 -34.42
C ALA A 434 -7.87 -7.01 -33.29
N ALA A 435 -7.75 -8.33 -33.09
CA ALA A 435 -6.86 -8.89 -32.07
C ALA A 435 -5.36 -8.80 -32.43
N SER A 436 -5.03 -8.27 -33.63
CA SER A 436 -3.66 -7.95 -34.02
C SER A 436 -3.12 -6.65 -33.42
N PHE A 437 -3.93 -5.97 -32.64
CA PHE A 437 -3.50 -4.75 -31.93
C PHE A 437 -2.64 -5.15 -30.74
N VAL A 438 -1.35 -5.25 -30.98
CA VAL A 438 -0.33 -5.38 -29.95
C VAL A 438 -0.02 -3.98 -29.47
N ASP A 439 0.08 -3.80 -28.17
CA ASP A 439 0.64 -2.60 -27.54
C ASP A 439 2.16 -2.56 -27.79
N ALA A 440 2.55 -2.17 -29.01
CA ALA A 440 3.94 -2.15 -29.43
C ALA A 440 4.72 -0.97 -28.85
N ASN A 441 4.02 0.07 -28.45
CA ASN A 441 4.61 1.26 -27.80
C ASN A 441 4.62 1.16 -26.27
N HIS A 442 4.02 0.09 -25.68
CA HIS A 442 3.95 -0.18 -24.24
C HIS A 442 3.28 0.92 -23.40
N ASP A 443 2.32 1.65 -23.97
CA ASP A 443 1.54 2.65 -23.24
C ASP A 443 0.33 2.08 -22.47
N GLY A 444 0.13 0.77 -22.55
CA GLY A 444 -0.98 0.05 -21.92
C GLY A 444 -2.28 0.11 -22.72
N LEU A 445 -2.26 0.64 -23.95
CA LEU A 445 -3.38 0.72 -24.86
C LEU A 445 -3.07 -0.07 -26.14
N PRO A 446 -4.06 -0.71 -26.78
CA PRO A 446 -3.85 -1.31 -28.10
C PRO A 446 -3.55 -0.20 -29.13
N ASP A 447 -2.49 -0.31 -29.93
CA ASP A 447 -2.10 0.67 -30.94
C ASP A 447 -3.20 1.00 -31.96
N GLY A 448 -4.14 0.08 -32.17
CA GLY A 448 -5.32 0.25 -33.02
C GLY A 448 -6.57 0.74 -32.28
N GLY A 449 -6.47 1.05 -30.98
CA GLY A 449 -7.58 1.46 -30.12
C GLY A 449 -8.55 0.34 -29.75
N PHE A 450 -9.65 0.68 -29.05
CA PHE A 450 -10.59 -0.29 -28.51
C PHE A 450 -11.76 -0.64 -29.46
N GLY A 451 -11.59 -0.43 -30.75
CA GLY A 451 -12.53 -0.91 -31.77
C GLY A 451 -13.62 0.10 -32.14
N VAL A 452 -14.47 -0.32 -33.08
CA VAL A 452 -15.53 0.48 -33.64
C VAL A 452 -16.91 -0.13 -33.33
N CYS A 453 -17.93 0.73 -33.27
CA CYS A 453 -19.32 0.34 -33.00
C CYS A 453 -19.81 -0.69 -34.04
N GLN A 454 -20.39 -1.77 -33.55
CA GLN A 454 -21.08 -2.79 -34.37
C GLN A 454 -22.60 -2.68 -34.21
N VAL A 455 -23.09 -2.49 -32.99
CA VAL A 455 -24.49 -2.20 -32.67
C VAL A 455 -24.57 -1.16 -31.57
N GLY A 456 -25.53 -0.25 -31.67
CA GLY A 456 -25.67 0.91 -30.79
C GLY A 456 -27.12 1.13 -30.35
N ALA A 457 -27.54 2.40 -30.34
CA ALA A 457 -28.76 2.88 -29.73
C ALA A 457 -30.01 1.98 -29.97
N GLY A 458 -30.65 1.58 -28.85
CA GLY A 458 -31.85 0.77 -28.87
C GLY A 458 -31.65 -0.74 -29.01
N TYR A 459 -30.43 -1.26 -29.05
CA TYR A 459 -30.17 -2.69 -29.10
C TYR A 459 -30.44 -3.33 -27.74
N THR A 460 -31.49 -4.16 -27.64
CA THR A 460 -31.95 -4.74 -26.36
C THR A 460 -31.64 -6.23 -26.21
N GLN A 461 -31.05 -6.86 -27.23
CA GLN A 461 -30.69 -8.28 -27.16
C GLN A 461 -29.46 -8.49 -26.28
N THR A 462 -29.37 -9.65 -25.66
CA THR A 462 -28.21 -10.10 -24.86
C THR A 462 -27.28 -11.03 -25.65
N SER A 463 -27.34 -10.99 -26.98
CA SER A 463 -26.43 -11.70 -27.86
C SER A 463 -26.24 -10.92 -29.16
N TYR A 464 -25.07 -11.05 -29.76
CA TYR A 464 -24.71 -10.46 -31.04
C TYR A 464 -23.99 -11.46 -31.91
N THR A 465 -24.44 -11.60 -33.15
CA THR A 465 -23.81 -12.50 -34.14
C THR A 465 -23.06 -11.62 -35.16
N ASP A 466 -21.75 -11.80 -35.24
CA ASP A 466 -20.93 -11.18 -36.27
C ASP A 466 -20.81 -12.08 -37.48
N ALA A 467 -21.26 -11.60 -38.62
CA ALA A 467 -21.17 -12.33 -39.89
C ALA A 467 -19.76 -12.18 -40.53
N SER A 468 -18.90 -11.33 -39.97
CA SER A 468 -17.56 -11.11 -40.50
C SER A 468 -16.60 -12.22 -40.04
N SER A 469 -15.60 -12.50 -40.86
CA SER A 469 -14.51 -13.40 -40.49
C SER A 469 -13.19 -12.60 -40.46
N PRO A 470 -12.33 -12.77 -39.46
CA PRO A 470 -11.02 -12.15 -39.47
C PRO A 470 -10.14 -12.77 -40.56
N ALA A 471 -9.13 -12.03 -41.03
CA ALA A 471 -8.13 -12.58 -41.95
C ALA A 471 -7.42 -13.82 -41.34
N ALA A 472 -6.90 -14.69 -42.17
CA ALA A 472 -6.17 -15.86 -41.71
C ALA A 472 -4.98 -15.45 -40.83
N GLY A 473 -4.87 -16.00 -39.63
CA GLY A 473 -3.85 -15.68 -38.64
C GLY A 473 -4.17 -14.46 -37.76
N SER A 474 -5.38 -13.87 -37.89
CA SER A 474 -5.85 -12.79 -37.02
C SER A 474 -7.15 -13.17 -36.28
N GLY A 475 -7.58 -12.33 -35.35
CA GLY A 475 -8.81 -12.49 -34.58
C GLY A 475 -9.52 -11.17 -34.37
N PHE A 476 -10.73 -11.25 -33.82
CA PHE A 476 -11.44 -10.09 -33.31
C PHE A 476 -11.53 -10.18 -31.78
N PHE A 477 -11.50 -9.02 -31.14
CA PHE A 477 -11.96 -8.87 -29.75
C PHE A 477 -13.24 -8.04 -29.75
N TYR A 478 -14.03 -8.20 -28.69
CA TYR A 478 -15.30 -7.51 -28.54
C TYR A 478 -15.39 -6.90 -27.13
N LEU A 479 -16.02 -5.73 -27.05
CA LEU A 479 -16.39 -5.08 -25.80
C LEU A 479 -17.90 -4.83 -25.84
N VAL A 480 -18.56 -5.10 -24.74
CA VAL A 480 -20.01 -4.89 -24.57
C VAL A 480 -20.22 -3.80 -23.53
N GLY A 481 -20.84 -2.70 -23.94
CA GLY A 481 -21.34 -1.66 -23.05
C GLY A 481 -22.86 -1.71 -22.95
N TYR A 482 -23.44 -0.93 -22.07
CA TYR A 482 -24.89 -0.80 -21.96
C TYR A 482 -25.25 0.62 -21.51
N LYS A 483 -26.54 0.99 -21.71
CA LYS A 483 -27.09 2.29 -21.34
C LYS A 483 -28.18 2.07 -20.30
N THR A 484 -28.17 2.88 -19.26
CA THR A 484 -29.22 2.96 -18.23
C THR A 484 -29.89 4.33 -18.29
N ALA A 485 -30.93 4.54 -17.46
CA ALA A 485 -31.55 5.83 -17.31
C ALA A 485 -30.59 6.92 -16.78
N SER A 486 -29.51 6.53 -16.11
CA SER A 486 -28.48 7.41 -15.58
C SER A 486 -27.30 7.67 -16.52
N GLY A 487 -27.22 7.00 -17.67
CA GLY A 487 -26.17 7.19 -18.67
C GLY A 487 -25.63 5.89 -19.25
N GLU A 488 -24.57 6.00 -20.04
CA GLU A 488 -23.86 4.83 -20.62
C GLU A 488 -22.83 4.29 -19.65
N SER A 489 -22.68 2.94 -19.63
CA SER A 489 -21.57 2.28 -18.96
C SER A 489 -20.26 2.56 -19.71
N GLY A 490 -19.15 2.64 -18.99
CA GLY A 490 -17.83 2.54 -19.60
C GLY A 490 -17.60 1.14 -20.18
N LEU A 491 -16.59 0.99 -21.04
CA LEU A 491 -16.15 -0.28 -21.60
C LEU A 491 -15.10 -0.99 -20.70
N GLY A 492 -15.03 -0.60 -19.43
CA GLY A 492 -14.04 -1.07 -18.48
C GLY A 492 -12.68 -0.39 -18.64
N TYR A 493 -11.67 -0.99 -18.00
CA TYR A 493 -10.31 -0.45 -17.95
C TYR A 493 -9.31 -1.50 -18.46
N THR A 494 -8.16 -1.03 -18.91
CA THR A 494 -7.01 -1.89 -19.21
C THR A 494 -6.40 -2.43 -17.91
N SER A 495 -5.54 -3.43 -18.01
CA SER A 495 -4.74 -3.92 -16.87
C SER A 495 -3.86 -2.83 -16.23
N GLY A 496 -3.56 -1.74 -16.96
CA GLY A 496 -2.86 -0.55 -16.46
C GLY A 496 -3.77 0.51 -15.83
N GLY A 497 -5.09 0.25 -15.70
CA GLY A 497 -6.04 1.18 -15.09
C GLY A 497 -6.52 2.32 -16.00
N LEU A 498 -6.20 2.30 -17.30
CA LEU A 498 -6.68 3.28 -18.25
C LEU A 498 -8.07 2.91 -18.78
N ALA A 499 -8.98 3.88 -18.87
CA ALA A 499 -10.32 3.65 -19.41
C ALA A 499 -10.25 3.21 -20.88
N ARG A 500 -11.00 2.16 -21.23
CA ARG A 500 -11.14 1.70 -22.62
C ARG A 500 -12.10 2.62 -23.36
N VAL A 501 -11.54 3.45 -24.23
CA VAL A 501 -12.32 4.39 -25.06
C VAL A 501 -12.36 3.82 -26.49
N PRO A 502 -13.55 3.61 -27.08
CA PRO A 502 -13.65 3.10 -28.45
C PRO A 502 -13.18 4.16 -29.44
N ASN A 503 -12.71 3.72 -30.62
CA ASN A 503 -12.27 4.61 -31.69
C ASN A 503 -13.41 5.48 -32.24
N ALA A 504 -14.64 4.96 -32.14
CA ALA A 504 -15.86 5.70 -32.49
C ALA A 504 -17.01 5.22 -31.60
N LEU A 505 -17.68 6.16 -30.94
CA LEU A 505 -18.87 5.87 -30.14
C LEU A 505 -19.99 5.33 -31.00
N CYS A 506 -20.82 4.46 -30.44
CA CYS A 506 -22.08 4.05 -31.05
C CYS A 506 -23.04 5.25 -31.10
N PRO A 507 -23.68 5.50 -32.23
CA PRO A 507 -24.66 6.58 -32.39
C PRO A 507 -25.91 6.37 -31.54
#